data_4b4ad3facc01ea32e35b9857db61bbf0
#
_entry.id   4b4ad3facc01ea32e35b9857db61bbf0
#
_cell.length_a   1.000
_cell.length_b   1.000
_cell.length_c   1.000
_cell.angle_alpha   90.00
_cell.angle_beta   90.00
_cell.angle_gamma   90.00
#
_symmetry.space_group_name_H-M   'P 1'
#
loop_
_entity.id
_entity.type
_entity.pdbx_description
1 polymer ?
#
loop_
_entity_poly.entity_id
_entity_poly.type
_entity_poly.pdbx_seq_one_letter_code
_entity_poly.pdbx_strand_id
1 'polypeptide(L)'
;IPYFGYQRQDRKDYSRAPISAKVIASCLESQNINRIIVYDLHAGQISGFFSNNCPLDNLYVEPYFIKYIENEILNNINIDDLMIVSPDEGGVKTNTRVASKLCCDVATIFKNRNKDCVIDKMRLMGDVNGKNIIMIDDMLDSGSTACKACELLKEHGAKNVYFMASHGLLSGNALENINKSSFTKIILTNTVPHKKEVLNNDKIHIIDVSWLCSEAIRRVQVGQSLKDLYESNPDIYAI
;
A
#
# COMPACT_ATOMS: atom_id res chain seq x y z
N ILE A 1 8.69 11.77 7.45
CA ILE A 1 8.72 10.37 7.92
C ILE A 1 8.01 9.54 6.86
N PRO A 2 8.70 8.90 5.88
CA PRO A 2 8.01 8.19 4.79
C PRO A 2 7.11 7.06 5.31
N TYR A 3 7.57 6.24 6.23
CA TYR A 3 6.78 5.21 6.90
C TYR A 3 6.52 5.60 8.36
N PHE A 4 5.25 5.79 8.73
CA PHE A 4 4.88 6.11 10.11
C PHE A 4 4.85 4.84 10.96
N GLY A 5 5.85 4.67 11.82
CA GLY A 5 5.94 3.49 12.71
C GLY A 5 4.74 3.37 13.63
N TYR A 6 4.32 2.13 13.91
CA TYR A 6 3.15 1.78 14.72
C TYR A 6 1.79 2.21 14.14
N GLN A 7 1.70 2.62 12.87
CA GLN A 7 0.45 3.05 12.24
C GLN A 7 -0.66 1.98 12.24
N ARG A 8 -0.34 0.69 12.41
CA ARG A 8 -1.30 -0.40 12.55
C ARG A 8 -1.94 -0.49 13.95
N GLN A 9 -1.47 0.33 14.92
CA GLN A 9 -1.99 0.39 16.28
C GLN A 9 -2.65 1.76 16.53
N ASP A 10 -3.62 2.07 15.68
CA ASP A 10 -4.39 3.32 15.62
C ASP A 10 -5.64 3.30 16.50
N ARG A 11 -5.99 2.13 17.04
CA ARG A 11 -7.18 1.89 17.89
C ARG A 11 -6.89 0.81 18.92
N LYS A 12 -7.83 0.63 19.86
CA LYS A 12 -7.79 -0.44 20.84
C LYS A 12 -8.48 -1.68 20.29
N ASP A 13 -7.74 -2.72 19.99
CA ASP A 13 -8.30 -4.01 19.56
C ASP A 13 -8.73 -4.88 20.73
N TYR A 14 -8.24 -4.60 21.95
CA TYR A 14 -8.62 -5.27 23.20
C TYR A 14 -8.57 -4.32 24.39
N SER A 15 -9.16 -4.75 25.51
CA SER A 15 -9.18 -3.96 26.74
C SER A 15 -7.76 -3.64 27.23
N ARG A 16 -7.53 -2.38 27.64
CA ARG A 16 -6.23 -1.87 28.12
C ARG A 16 -5.09 -1.89 27.07
N ALA A 17 -5.39 -2.11 25.78
CA ALA A 17 -4.39 -1.94 24.73
C ALA A 17 -3.99 -0.46 24.60
N PRO A 18 -2.70 -0.15 24.36
CA PRO A 18 -2.29 1.19 24.00
C PRO A 18 -2.72 1.53 22.57
N ILE A 19 -2.90 2.81 22.27
CA ILE A 19 -2.94 3.34 20.91
C ILE A 19 -1.53 3.82 20.61
N SER A 20 -0.65 2.92 20.15
CA SER A 20 0.78 3.24 19.99
C SER A 20 1.03 4.33 18.96
N ALA A 21 0.21 4.41 17.92
CA ALA A 21 0.27 5.52 16.95
C ALA A 21 0.08 6.89 17.62
N LYS A 22 -0.84 7.01 18.61
CA LYS A 22 -1.00 8.25 19.40
C LYS A 22 0.21 8.54 20.29
N VAL A 23 0.81 7.51 20.87
CA VAL A 23 2.01 7.68 21.71
C VAL A 23 3.15 8.27 20.86
N ILE A 24 3.39 7.71 19.67
CA ILE A 24 4.41 8.23 18.73
C ILE A 24 4.08 9.68 18.31
N ALA A 25 2.81 9.97 17.99
CA ALA A 25 2.39 11.33 17.66
C ALA A 25 2.73 12.31 18.79
N SER A 26 2.41 11.94 20.05
CA SER A 26 2.73 12.78 21.22
C SER A 26 4.23 12.96 21.45
N CYS A 27 5.05 11.92 21.22
CA CYS A 27 6.51 12.03 21.29
C CYS A 27 7.07 13.00 20.24
N LEU A 28 6.56 12.94 19.02
CA LEU A 28 6.98 13.85 17.94
C LEU A 28 6.57 15.32 18.24
N GLU A 29 5.35 15.53 18.69
CA GLU A 29 4.87 16.88 19.06
C GLU A 29 5.69 17.50 20.21
N SER A 30 6.12 16.69 21.19
CA SER A 30 6.94 17.16 22.32
C SER A 30 8.31 17.70 21.88
N GLN A 31 8.75 17.43 20.66
CA GLN A 31 10.00 17.95 20.08
C GLN A 31 9.80 19.28 19.34
N ASN A 32 8.66 19.95 19.48
CA ASN A 32 8.32 21.20 18.80
C ASN A 32 8.43 21.13 17.27
N ILE A 33 8.06 19.99 16.69
CA ILE A 33 7.97 19.81 15.24
C ILE A 33 6.76 20.61 14.72
N ASN A 34 6.95 21.41 13.68
CA ASN A 34 5.90 22.28 13.14
C ASN A 34 4.97 21.57 12.16
N ARG A 35 5.43 20.50 11.49
CA ARG A 35 4.66 19.76 10.48
C ARG A 35 5.28 18.40 10.23
N ILE A 36 4.43 17.42 9.92
CA ILE A 36 4.86 16.06 9.57
C ILE A 36 4.30 15.71 8.20
N ILE A 37 5.13 15.12 7.36
CA ILE A 37 4.74 14.56 6.07
C ILE A 37 5.01 13.06 6.13
N VAL A 38 4.01 12.27 5.76
CA VAL A 38 4.06 10.79 5.70
C VAL A 38 3.50 10.30 4.36
N TYR A 39 3.70 9.01 4.07
CA TYR A 39 3.07 8.36 2.92
C TYR A 39 2.05 7.33 3.40
N ASP A 40 0.94 7.24 2.70
CA ASP A 40 -0.09 6.20 2.80
C ASP A 40 -0.29 5.64 4.20
N LEU A 41 -0.83 6.46 5.09
CA LEU A 41 -1.21 6.02 6.42
C LEU A 41 -2.16 4.84 6.37
N HIS A 42 -1.88 3.82 7.19
CA HIS A 42 -2.77 2.66 7.38
C HIS A 42 -4.20 3.08 7.74
N ALA A 43 -4.33 4.14 8.51
CA ALA A 43 -5.63 4.67 8.93
C ALA A 43 -5.60 6.21 8.91
N GLY A 44 -6.49 6.83 8.15
CA GLY A 44 -6.55 8.29 7.98
C GLY A 44 -6.79 9.05 9.28
N GLN A 45 -7.46 8.43 10.28
CA GLN A 45 -7.68 9.03 11.60
C GLN A 45 -6.40 9.31 12.39
N ILE A 46 -5.26 8.72 12.02
CA ILE A 46 -3.96 9.01 12.65
C ILE A 46 -3.61 10.50 12.51
N SER A 47 -4.01 11.15 11.42
CA SER A 47 -3.82 12.61 11.26
C SER A 47 -4.48 13.41 12.38
N GLY A 48 -5.60 12.92 12.94
CA GLY A 48 -6.28 13.50 14.09
C GLY A 48 -5.58 13.27 15.44
N PHE A 49 -4.50 12.50 15.48
CA PHE A 49 -3.69 12.35 16.69
C PHE A 49 -2.74 13.51 16.92
N PHE A 50 -2.53 14.34 15.90
CA PHE A 50 -1.70 15.52 15.94
C PHE A 50 -2.55 16.76 16.19
N SER A 51 -1.97 17.75 16.88
CA SER A 51 -2.62 19.04 17.13
C SER A 51 -2.51 19.98 15.91
N ASN A 52 -3.26 21.07 15.97
CA ASN A 52 -3.19 22.12 14.95
C ASN A 52 -1.80 22.78 14.84
N ASN A 53 -0.98 22.68 15.90
CA ASN A 53 0.38 23.24 15.91
C ASN A 53 1.39 22.32 15.19
N CYS A 54 1.03 21.06 14.97
CA CYS A 54 1.85 20.06 14.27
C CYS A 54 0.98 19.25 13.31
N PRO A 55 0.42 19.84 12.24
CA PRO A 55 -0.42 19.12 11.29
C PRO A 55 0.37 18.03 10.58
N LEU A 56 -0.31 16.93 10.28
CA LEU A 56 0.22 15.82 9.51
C LEU A 56 -0.39 15.82 8.10
N ASP A 57 0.47 15.84 7.09
CA ASP A 57 0.10 15.67 5.68
C ASP A 57 0.37 14.25 5.24
N ASN A 58 -0.66 13.58 4.73
CA ASN A 58 -0.56 12.23 4.17
C ASN A 58 -0.44 12.30 2.65
N LEU A 59 0.71 11.92 2.10
CA LEU A 59 0.95 11.80 0.68
C LEU A 59 0.52 10.42 0.19
N TYR A 60 0.08 10.32 -1.06
CA TYR A 60 -0.38 9.07 -1.68
C TYR A 60 0.52 8.67 -2.84
N VAL A 61 0.96 7.42 -2.85
CA VAL A 61 1.76 6.86 -3.95
C VAL A 61 0.90 6.25 -5.06
N GLU A 62 -0.41 6.21 -4.89
CA GLU A 62 -1.37 5.67 -5.86
C GLU A 62 -1.10 6.10 -7.32
N PRO A 63 -0.77 7.38 -7.63
CA PRO A 63 -0.47 7.81 -9.00
C PRO A 63 0.75 7.09 -9.59
N TYR A 64 1.77 6.78 -8.78
CA TYR A 64 2.93 6.00 -9.22
C TYR A 64 2.53 4.56 -9.56
N PHE A 65 1.66 3.95 -8.76
CA PHE A 65 1.15 2.62 -9.06
C PHE A 65 0.34 2.59 -10.36
N ILE A 66 -0.55 3.56 -10.56
CA ILE A 66 -1.33 3.67 -11.81
C ILE A 66 -0.40 3.78 -13.00
N LYS A 67 0.60 4.65 -12.96
CA LYS A 67 1.57 4.83 -14.04
C LYS A 67 2.39 3.56 -14.30
N TYR A 68 2.82 2.86 -13.25
CA TYR A 68 3.49 1.57 -13.39
C TYR A 68 2.58 0.53 -14.07
N ILE A 69 1.31 0.49 -13.69
CA ILE A 69 0.32 -0.41 -14.33
C ILE A 69 0.19 -0.08 -15.81
N GLU A 70 0.02 1.19 -16.17
CA GLU A 70 -0.13 1.65 -17.55
C GLU A 70 1.11 1.34 -18.40
N ASN A 71 2.31 1.64 -17.88
CA ASN A 71 3.54 1.55 -18.65
C ASN A 71 4.13 0.13 -18.69
N GLU A 72 4.00 -0.66 -17.64
CA GLU A 72 4.71 -1.93 -17.50
C GLU A 72 3.77 -3.15 -17.61
N ILE A 73 2.54 -3.03 -17.12
CA ILE A 73 1.62 -4.15 -17.09
C ILE A 73 0.71 -4.14 -18.33
N LEU A 74 0.04 -3.01 -18.61
CA LEU A 74 -0.91 -2.90 -19.72
C LEU A 74 -0.25 -2.94 -21.10
N ASN A 75 1.07 -2.71 -21.22
CA ASN A 75 1.79 -2.95 -22.46
C ASN A 75 1.74 -4.41 -22.93
N ASN A 76 1.48 -5.34 -22.02
CA ASN A 76 1.52 -6.79 -22.28
C ASN A 76 0.16 -7.49 -22.11
N ILE A 77 -0.86 -6.79 -21.62
CA ILE A 77 -2.19 -7.35 -21.36
C ILE A 77 -3.29 -6.38 -21.81
N ASN A 78 -4.46 -6.93 -22.19
CA ASN A 78 -5.63 -6.10 -22.46
C ASN A 78 -6.23 -5.60 -21.15
N ILE A 79 -6.73 -4.37 -21.13
CA ILE A 79 -7.43 -3.78 -19.99
C ILE A 79 -8.66 -4.59 -19.59
N ASP A 80 -9.38 -5.18 -20.53
CA ASP A 80 -10.55 -6.04 -20.28
C ASP A 80 -10.19 -7.32 -19.49
N ASP A 81 -8.92 -7.73 -19.52
CA ASP A 81 -8.40 -8.88 -18.78
C ASP A 81 -7.77 -8.45 -17.44
N LEU A 82 -7.76 -7.15 -17.11
CA LEU A 82 -7.27 -6.64 -15.85
C LEU A 82 -8.39 -6.60 -14.81
N MET A 83 -8.05 -6.95 -13.56
CA MET A 83 -8.94 -6.79 -12.41
C MET A 83 -8.14 -6.37 -11.19
N ILE A 84 -8.65 -5.38 -10.45
CA ILE A 84 -8.10 -5.00 -9.15
C ILE A 84 -8.77 -5.86 -8.08
N VAL A 85 -7.98 -6.46 -7.18
CA VAL A 85 -8.52 -7.26 -6.07
C VAL A 85 -8.09 -6.66 -4.74
N SER A 86 -9.08 -6.28 -3.93
CA SER A 86 -8.80 -5.86 -2.56
C SER A 86 -8.39 -7.06 -1.71
N PRO A 87 -7.19 -7.05 -1.08
CA PRO A 87 -6.73 -8.17 -0.27
C PRO A 87 -7.50 -8.34 1.04
N ASP A 88 -8.30 -7.34 1.44
CA ASP A 88 -9.21 -7.37 2.57
C ASP A 88 -10.28 -6.26 2.49
N GLU A 89 -11.16 -6.25 3.49
CA GLU A 89 -12.28 -5.29 3.57
C GLU A 89 -11.79 -3.84 3.77
N GLY A 90 -10.67 -3.63 4.46
CA GLY A 90 -10.10 -2.30 4.73
C GLY A 90 -9.63 -1.59 3.47
N GLY A 91 -9.08 -2.33 2.51
CA GLY A 91 -8.54 -1.81 1.24
C GLY A 91 -9.61 -1.53 0.16
N VAL A 92 -10.86 -1.97 0.33
CA VAL A 92 -11.90 -1.93 -0.73
C VAL A 92 -12.05 -0.54 -1.33
N LYS A 93 -12.14 0.51 -0.51
CA LYS A 93 -12.33 1.89 -1.00
C LYS A 93 -11.17 2.35 -1.89
N THR A 94 -9.93 2.08 -1.51
CA THR A 94 -8.72 2.44 -2.28
C THR A 94 -8.67 1.64 -3.57
N ASN A 95 -8.89 0.33 -3.50
CA ASN A 95 -8.85 -0.56 -4.67
C ASN A 95 -9.96 -0.21 -5.68
N THR A 96 -11.18 0.11 -5.21
CA THR A 96 -12.27 0.56 -6.09
C THR A 96 -11.92 1.89 -6.79
N ARG A 97 -11.25 2.82 -6.08
CA ARG A 97 -10.82 4.09 -6.68
C ARG A 97 -9.78 3.86 -7.78
N VAL A 98 -8.80 2.98 -7.57
CA VAL A 98 -7.81 2.63 -8.60
C VAL A 98 -8.48 1.94 -9.78
N ALA A 99 -9.35 0.96 -9.54
CA ALA A 99 -10.11 0.28 -10.60
C ALA A 99 -10.93 1.26 -11.44
N SER A 100 -11.60 2.24 -10.80
CA SER A 100 -12.35 3.29 -11.50
C SER A 100 -11.46 4.17 -12.37
N LYS A 101 -10.24 4.51 -11.93
CA LYS A 101 -9.28 5.29 -12.72
C LYS A 101 -8.73 4.53 -13.91
N LEU A 102 -8.55 3.22 -13.77
CA LEU A 102 -8.09 2.33 -14.83
C LEU A 102 -9.25 1.80 -15.71
N CYS A 103 -10.50 2.08 -15.36
CA CYS A 103 -11.68 1.57 -16.04
C CYS A 103 -11.72 0.04 -16.11
N CYS A 104 -11.34 -0.66 -15.02
CA CYS A 104 -11.36 -2.11 -14.92
C CYS A 104 -12.23 -2.61 -13.76
N ASP A 105 -12.50 -3.92 -13.73
CA ASP A 105 -13.32 -4.57 -12.72
C ASP A 105 -12.61 -4.65 -11.35
N VAL A 106 -13.42 -4.83 -10.28
CA VAL A 106 -12.93 -5.01 -8.91
C VAL A 106 -13.52 -6.26 -8.27
N ALA A 107 -12.70 -6.99 -7.52
CA ALA A 107 -13.13 -8.06 -6.63
C ALA A 107 -12.54 -7.87 -5.23
N THR A 108 -13.00 -8.66 -4.25
CA THR A 108 -12.57 -8.51 -2.85
C THR A 108 -12.38 -9.86 -2.20
N ILE A 109 -11.34 -9.98 -1.38
CA ILE A 109 -11.09 -11.13 -0.51
C ILE A 109 -11.55 -10.80 0.91
N PHE A 110 -12.45 -11.61 1.44
CA PHE A 110 -12.93 -11.55 2.81
C PHE A 110 -12.14 -12.53 3.67
N LYS A 111 -11.70 -12.05 4.85
CA LYS A 111 -10.90 -12.83 5.81
C LYS A 111 -11.77 -13.17 7.02
N ASN A 112 -12.12 -14.43 7.23
CA ASN A 112 -12.65 -14.90 8.49
C ASN A 112 -11.48 -15.19 9.44
N ARG A 113 -11.50 -14.58 10.63
CA ARG A 113 -10.54 -14.87 11.70
C ARG A 113 -11.21 -15.72 12.75
N ASN A 114 -10.49 -16.74 13.25
CA ASN A 114 -10.92 -17.52 14.39
C ASN A 114 -10.77 -16.72 15.71
N LYS A 115 -11.13 -17.34 16.85
CA LYS A 115 -11.03 -16.72 18.19
C LYS A 115 -9.59 -16.31 18.56
N ASP A 116 -8.58 -16.90 17.94
CA ASP A 116 -7.16 -16.62 18.18
C ASP A 116 -6.61 -15.57 17.20
N CYS A 117 -7.48 -14.85 16.47
CA CYS A 117 -7.13 -13.86 15.45
C CYS A 117 -6.31 -14.42 14.26
N VAL A 118 -6.28 -15.74 14.09
CA VAL A 118 -5.66 -16.40 12.94
C VAL A 118 -6.66 -16.47 11.79
N ILE A 119 -6.21 -16.18 10.57
CA ILE A 119 -7.05 -16.31 9.38
C ILE A 119 -7.37 -17.79 9.16
N ASP A 120 -8.64 -18.15 9.38
CA ASP A 120 -9.15 -19.52 9.22
C ASP A 120 -9.57 -19.79 7.77
N LYS A 121 -10.32 -18.85 7.16
CA LYS A 121 -10.79 -18.98 5.78
C LYS A 121 -10.74 -17.63 5.06
N MET A 122 -10.32 -17.68 3.81
CA MET A 122 -10.47 -16.58 2.87
C MET A 122 -11.61 -16.92 1.89
N ARG A 123 -12.40 -15.93 1.52
CA ARG A 123 -13.46 -16.05 0.52
C ARG A 123 -13.29 -14.97 -0.53
N LEU A 124 -13.27 -15.36 -1.77
CA LEU A 124 -13.24 -14.45 -2.92
C LEU A 124 -14.68 -14.07 -3.29
N MET A 125 -14.92 -12.76 -3.47
CA MET A 125 -16.13 -12.23 -4.11
C MET A 125 -15.73 -11.58 -5.44
N GLY A 126 -16.19 -12.16 -6.53
CA GLY A 126 -15.89 -11.80 -7.91
C GLY A 126 -15.34 -12.99 -8.69
N ASP A 127 -15.41 -12.93 -10.01
CA ASP A 127 -14.86 -13.96 -10.90
C ASP A 127 -13.51 -13.49 -11.44
N VAL A 128 -12.45 -14.21 -11.07
CA VAL A 128 -11.06 -13.91 -11.46
C VAL A 128 -10.51 -14.86 -12.51
N ASN A 129 -11.35 -15.77 -13.02
CA ASN A 129 -10.92 -16.79 -13.98
C ASN A 129 -10.38 -16.15 -15.27
N GLY A 130 -9.16 -16.50 -15.65
CA GLY A 130 -8.48 -15.97 -16.83
C GLY A 130 -8.00 -14.52 -16.72
N LYS A 131 -8.27 -13.82 -15.61
CA LYS A 131 -7.90 -12.41 -15.40
C LYS A 131 -6.46 -12.24 -14.93
N ASN A 132 -5.89 -11.08 -15.22
CA ASN A 132 -4.64 -10.59 -14.62
C ASN A 132 -5.01 -9.74 -13.41
N ILE A 133 -4.52 -10.11 -12.25
CA ILE A 133 -4.93 -9.55 -10.97
C ILE A 133 -3.86 -8.62 -10.42
N ILE A 134 -4.27 -7.44 -9.95
CA ILE A 134 -3.42 -6.56 -9.15
C ILE A 134 -4.08 -6.40 -7.78
N MET A 135 -3.36 -6.76 -6.73
CA MET A 135 -3.71 -6.45 -5.35
C MET A 135 -2.96 -5.22 -4.89
N ILE A 136 -3.65 -4.27 -4.24
CA ILE A 136 -3.03 -3.06 -3.69
C ILE A 136 -3.32 -2.96 -2.21
N ASP A 137 -2.26 -2.74 -1.42
CA ASP A 137 -2.33 -2.56 0.04
C ASP A 137 -1.44 -1.38 0.47
N ASP A 138 -1.53 -0.95 1.72
CA ASP A 138 -0.62 0.06 2.26
C ASP A 138 0.76 -0.52 2.59
N MET A 139 0.83 -1.77 3.03
CA MET A 139 2.09 -2.40 3.41
C MET A 139 2.17 -3.89 3.14
N LEU A 140 3.40 -4.36 2.93
CA LEU A 140 3.77 -5.77 2.88
C LEU A 140 4.77 -6.07 4.02
N ASP A 141 4.29 -6.76 5.04
CA ASP A 141 5.09 -7.12 6.22
C ASP A 141 5.66 -8.55 6.06
N SER A 142 5.16 -9.55 6.76
CA SER A 142 5.65 -10.93 6.63
C SER A 142 5.30 -11.62 5.30
N GLY A 143 4.42 -11.04 4.50
CA GLY A 143 3.94 -11.60 3.24
C GLY A 143 2.97 -12.78 3.36
N SER A 144 2.82 -13.38 4.54
CA SER A 144 2.02 -14.60 4.73
C SER A 144 0.58 -14.47 4.24
N THR A 145 -0.08 -13.36 4.59
CA THR A 145 -1.46 -13.10 4.19
C THR A 145 -1.57 -12.84 2.67
N ALA A 146 -0.65 -12.05 2.13
CA ALA A 146 -0.61 -11.75 0.69
C ALA A 146 -0.35 -13.00 -0.14
N CYS A 147 0.57 -13.88 0.30
CA CYS A 147 0.84 -15.15 -0.37
C CYS A 147 -0.38 -16.09 -0.37
N LYS A 148 -1.07 -16.23 0.78
CA LYS A 148 -2.32 -17.01 0.84
C LYS A 148 -3.42 -16.45 -0.09
N ALA A 149 -3.53 -15.13 -0.17
CA ALA A 149 -4.46 -14.48 -1.10
C ALA A 149 -4.08 -14.76 -2.57
N CYS A 150 -2.78 -14.75 -2.89
CA CYS A 150 -2.28 -15.11 -4.22
C CYS A 150 -2.63 -16.56 -4.57
N GLU A 151 -2.41 -17.50 -3.66
CA GLU A 151 -2.75 -18.92 -3.87
C GLU A 151 -4.25 -19.09 -4.12
N LEU A 152 -5.11 -18.48 -3.30
CA LEU A 152 -6.55 -18.47 -3.49
C LEU A 152 -6.95 -17.97 -4.89
N LEU A 153 -6.37 -16.87 -5.35
CA LEU A 153 -6.63 -16.30 -6.68
C LEU A 153 -6.20 -17.26 -7.78
N LYS A 154 -5.04 -17.91 -7.63
CA LYS A 154 -4.55 -18.93 -8.58
C LYS A 154 -5.44 -20.17 -8.62
N GLU A 155 -5.94 -20.65 -7.49
CA GLU A 155 -6.91 -21.73 -7.39
C GLU A 155 -8.22 -21.41 -8.11
N HIS A 156 -8.62 -20.11 -8.16
CA HIS A 156 -9.80 -19.63 -8.88
C HIS A 156 -9.50 -19.24 -10.34
N GLY A 157 -8.34 -19.62 -10.88
CA GLY A 157 -8.02 -19.50 -12.30
C GLY A 157 -7.39 -18.15 -12.70
N ALA A 158 -6.91 -17.32 -11.77
CA ALA A 158 -6.20 -16.10 -12.12
C ALA A 158 -4.93 -16.39 -12.94
N LYS A 159 -4.75 -15.65 -14.06
CA LYS A 159 -3.64 -15.84 -14.99
C LYS A 159 -2.32 -15.32 -14.41
N ASN A 160 -2.26 -14.05 -14.09
CA ASN A 160 -1.13 -13.41 -13.41
C ASN A 160 -1.62 -12.73 -12.14
N VAL A 161 -0.78 -12.70 -11.10
CA VAL A 161 -1.09 -12.02 -9.84
C VAL A 161 0.07 -11.12 -9.47
N TYR A 162 -0.20 -9.83 -9.41
CA TYR A 162 0.70 -8.78 -8.97
C TYR A 162 0.28 -8.29 -7.60
N PHE A 163 1.24 -7.83 -6.80
CA PHE A 163 0.97 -7.18 -5.53
C PHE A 163 1.70 -5.84 -5.47
N MET A 164 1.02 -4.80 -5.04
CA MET A 164 1.58 -3.47 -4.87
C MET A 164 1.38 -2.99 -3.45
N ALA A 165 2.42 -2.44 -2.83
CA ALA A 165 2.30 -1.81 -1.53
C ALA A 165 3.26 -0.63 -1.38
N SER A 166 2.78 0.41 -0.68
CA SER A 166 3.59 1.60 -0.38
C SER A 166 4.77 1.23 0.50
N HIS A 167 4.55 0.42 1.53
CA HIS A 167 5.56 0.12 2.54
C HIS A 167 5.98 -1.35 2.51
N GLY A 168 7.15 -1.62 1.96
CA GLY A 168 7.75 -2.96 1.99
C GLY A 168 8.52 -3.19 3.29
N LEU A 169 7.86 -3.60 4.38
CA LEU A 169 8.54 -3.89 5.65
C LEU A 169 9.38 -5.16 5.58
N LEU A 170 8.87 -6.17 4.90
CA LEU A 170 9.52 -7.43 4.58
C LEU A 170 10.17 -8.11 5.81
N SER A 171 9.42 -8.18 6.92
CA SER A 171 9.93 -8.72 8.17
C SER A 171 9.93 -10.26 8.20
N GLY A 172 10.77 -10.83 9.05
CA GLY A 172 10.88 -12.27 9.26
C GLY A 172 11.21 -13.03 7.98
N ASN A 173 10.37 -14.01 7.63
CA ASN A 173 10.57 -14.88 6.45
C ASN A 173 9.91 -14.33 5.18
N ALA A 174 9.65 -13.02 5.09
CA ALA A 174 8.90 -12.41 3.98
C ALA A 174 9.50 -12.76 2.60
N LEU A 175 10.82 -12.64 2.42
CA LEU A 175 11.48 -12.97 1.16
C LEU A 175 11.34 -14.46 0.79
N GLU A 176 11.44 -15.34 1.76
CA GLU A 176 11.25 -16.77 1.54
C GLU A 176 9.81 -17.07 1.10
N ASN A 177 8.83 -16.46 1.77
CA ASN A 177 7.41 -16.58 1.42
C ASN A 177 7.14 -16.07 0.00
N ILE A 178 7.70 -14.90 -0.35
CA ILE A 178 7.58 -14.30 -1.68
C ILE A 178 8.19 -15.19 -2.75
N ASN A 179 9.40 -15.72 -2.52
CA ASN A 179 10.09 -16.56 -3.49
C ASN A 179 9.33 -17.86 -3.77
N LYS A 180 8.68 -18.43 -2.76
CA LYS A 180 7.85 -19.65 -2.87
C LYS A 180 6.46 -19.38 -3.45
N SER A 181 5.99 -18.14 -3.41
CA SER A 181 4.64 -17.78 -3.84
C SER A 181 4.48 -17.80 -5.36
N SER A 182 3.23 -17.86 -5.81
CA SER A 182 2.84 -17.78 -7.22
C SER A 182 2.69 -16.35 -7.74
N PHE A 183 3.18 -15.33 -7.03
CA PHE A 183 3.21 -13.96 -7.53
C PHE A 183 4.02 -13.84 -8.81
N THR A 184 3.45 -13.14 -9.79
CA THR A 184 4.15 -12.75 -11.01
C THR A 184 5.19 -11.68 -10.70
N LYS A 185 4.80 -10.64 -9.95
CA LYS A 185 5.69 -9.59 -9.46
C LYS A 185 5.09 -8.88 -8.25
N ILE A 186 5.98 -8.35 -7.41
CA ILE A 186 5.64 -7.51 -6.25
C ILE A 186 6.27 -6.15 -6.47
N ILE A 187 5.48 -5.11 -6.38
CA ILE A 187 5.88 -3.74 -6.60
C ILE A 187 5.78 -2.99 -5.26
N LEU A 188 6.89 -2.47 -4.80
CA LEU A 188 7.01 -1.72 -3.54
C LEU A 188 7.58 -0.33 -3.83
N THR A 189 7.59 0.53 -2.82
CA THR A 189 8.28 1.83 -2.93
C THR A 189 9.48 1.90 -2.00
N ASN A 190 10.31 2.92 -2.20
CA ASN A 190 11.46 3.20 -1.33
C ASN A 190 11.10 4.00 -0.07
N THR A 191 9.85 3.98 0.38
CA THR A 191 9.42 4.59 1.67
C THR A 191 10.07 3.93 2.89
N VAL A 192 10.53 2.68 2.74
CA VAL A 192 11.31 1.94 3.73
C VAL A 192 12.62 1.50 3.07
N PRO A 193 13.77 1.63 3.75
CA PRO A 193 15.05 1.15 3.20
C PRO A 193 15.05 -0.36 2.99
N HIS A 194 15.52 -0.81 1.83
CA HIS A 194 15.57 -2.22 1.48
C HIS A 194 16.99 -2.78 1.53
N LYS A 195 17.10 -4.03 1.96
CA LYS A 195 18.37 -4.78 1.94
C LYS A 195 18.73 -5.17 0.50
N LYS A 196 20.02 -5.48 0.27
CA LYS A 196 20.51 -5.90 -1.06
C LYS A 196 19.78 -7.12 -1.61
N GLU A 197 19.40 -8.06 -0.74
CA GLU A 197 18.66 -9.27 -1.13
C GLU A 197 17.29 -8.95 -1.70
N VAL A 198 16.66 -7.88 -1.24
CA VAL A 198 15.36 -7.38 -1.78
C VAL A 198 15.58 -6.71 -3.13
N LEU A 199 16.59 -5.83 -3.22
CA LEU A 199 16.89 -5.08 -4.44
C LEU A 199 17.33 -5.97 -5.61
N ASN A 200 17.96 -7.12 -5.30
CA ASN A 200 18.41 -8.10 -6.28
C ASN A 200 17.40 -9.24 -6.52
N ASN A 201 16.16 -9.12 -6.01
CA ASN A 201 15.15 -10.16 -6.17
C ASN A 201 14.34 -9.93 -7.45
N ASP A 202 14.38 -10.87 -8.38
CA ASP A 202 13.70 -10.77 -9.68
C ASP A 202 12.18 -10.62 -9.58
N LYS A 203 11.57 -11.06 -8.47
CA LYS A 203 10.12 -10.91 -8.22
C LYS A 203 9.74 -9.54 -7.65
N ILE A 204 10.71 -8.74 -7.18
CA ILE A 204 10.44 -7.46 -6.51
C ILE A 204 10.90 -6.31 -7.39
N HIS A 205 10.06 -5.31 -7.54
CA HIS A 205 10.39 -4.03 -8.17
C HIS A 205 10.18 -2.89 -7.17
N ILE A 206 11.12 -1.96 -7.11
CA ILE A 206 11.06 -0.80 -6.21
C ILE A 206 10.85 0.47 -7.02
N ILE A 207 9.75 1.15 -6.77
CA ILE A 207 9.46 2.47 -7.33
C ILE A 207 10.07 3.54 -6.43
N ASP A 208 10.81 4.47 -7.02
CA ASP A 208 11.35 5.64 -6.31
C ASP A 208 10.28 6.74 -6.20
N VAL A 209 9.88 7.05 -4.98
CA VAL A 209 8.92 8.11 -4.65
C VAL A 209 9.58 9.33 -3.97
N SER A 210 10.91 9.43 -4.01
CA SER A 210 11.66 10.50 -3.34
C SER A 210 11.31 11.89 -3.86
N TRP A 211 11.03 11.98 -5.17
CA TRP A 211 10.63 13.24 -5.79
C TRP A 211 9.36 13.82 -5.13
N LEU A 212 8.35 12.99 -4.87
CA LEU A 212 7.09 13.41 -4.25
C LEU A 212 7.33 14.06 -2.87
N CYS A 213 8.23 13.47 -2.06
CA CYS A 213 8.61 14.04 -0.78
C CYS A 213 9.32 15.40 -0.94
N SER A 214 10.27 15.47 -1.85
CA SER A 214 11.05 16.68 -2.12
C SER A 214 10.16 17.83 -2.55
N GLU A 215 9.23 17.58 -3.47
CA GLU A 215 8.30 18.57 -3.96
C GLU A 215 7.26 18.97 -2.90
N ALA A 216 6.80 18.02 -2.07
CA ALA A 216 5.93 18.34 -0.94
C ALA A 216 6.62 19.24 0.06
N ILE A 217 7.88 18.99 0.42
CA ILE A 217 8.69 19.84 1.29
C ILE A 217 8.85 21.24 0.68
N ARG A 218 9.21 21.32 -0.60
CA ARG A 218 9.34 22.60 -1.31
C ARG A 218 8.04 23.42 -1.26
N ARG A 219 6.91 22.77 -1.58
CA ARG A 219 5.59 23.44 -1.57
C ARG A 219 5.20 23.94 -0.19
N VAL A 220 5.42 23.15 0.85
CA VAL A 220 5.18 23.58 2.25
C VAL A 220 6.01 24.83 2.58
N GLN A 221 7.29 24.87 2.20
CA GLN A 221 8.18 25.99 2.48
C GLN A 221 7.75 27.30 1.78
N VAL A 222 7.17 27.20 0.58
CA VAL A 222 6.73 28.37 -0.20
C VAL A 222 5.23 28.64 -0.11
N GLY A 223 4.50 27.93 0.75
CA GLY A 223 3.07 28.11 0.96
C GLY A 223 2.18 27.66 -0.22
N GLN A 224 2.65 26.72 -1.04
CA GLN A 224 1.87 26.16 -2.16
C GLN A 224 1.02 24.96 -1.72
N SER A 225 -0.09 24.74 -2.44
CA SER A 225 -1.01 23.63 -2.17
C SER A 225 -0.36 22.26 -2.45
N LEU A 226 -0.51 21.32 -1.49
CA LEU A 226 -0.15 19.91 -1.72
C LEU A 226 -1.18 19.18 -2.57
N LYS A 227 -2.43 19.63 -2.61
CA LYS A 227 -3.47 19.04 -3.45
C LYS A 227 -3.08 19.09 -4.93
N ASP A 228 -2.51 20.19 -5.37
CA ASP A 228 -2.09 20.38 -6.74
C ASP A 228 -0.95 19.44 -7.19
N LEU A 229 -0.29 18.75 -6.25
CA LEU A 229 0.65 17.68 -6.58
C LEU A 229 -0.02 16.55 -7.37
N TYR A 230 -1.28 16.32 -7.14
CA TYR A 230 -2.05 15.21 -7.73
C TYR A 230 -2.89 15.63 -8.93
N GLU A 231 -3.10 16.93 -9.14
CA GLU A 231 -3.97 17.48 -10.17
C GLU A 231 -3.20 18.07 -11.37
N SER A 232 -1.94 18.53 -11.15
CA SER A 232 -1.34 19.49 -12.09
C SER A 232 -0.29 18.94 -13.03
N ASN A 233 0.20 17.69 -12.90
CA ASN A 233 1.22 17.22 -13.84
C ASN A 233 1.38 15.69 -13.89
N PRO A 234 0.86 15.02 -14.93
CA PRO A 234 1.08 13.59 -15.15
C PRO A 234 2.56 13.23 -15.41
N ASP A 235 3.38 14.18 -15.90
CA ASP A 235 4.80 13.94 -16.20
C ASP A 235 5.70 13.89 -14.94
N ILE A 236 5.20 14.35 -13.82
CA ILE A 236 5.88 14.32 -12.53
C ILE A 236 6.20 12.90 -12.06
N TYR A 237 5.43 11.92 -12.53
CA TYR A 237 5.60 10.51 -12.19
C TYR A 237 6.42 9.76 -13.24
N ALA A 238 7.35 10.43 -13.95
CA ALA A 238 8.26 9.75 -14.89
C ALA A 238 9.12 8.76 -14.12
N ILE A 239 8.86 7.48 -14.32
CA ILE A 239 9.60 6.33 -13.78
C ILE A 239 10.75 6.05 -14.74
#